data_bec71555d2ecd0f399531d0a78d664af
#
_entry.id   bec71555d2ecd0f399531d0a78d664af
#
_cell.length_a   1.000
_cell.length_b   1.000
_cell.length_c   1.000
_cell.angle_alpha   90.00
_cell.angle_beta   90.00
_cell.angle_gamma   90.00
#
_symmetry.space_group_name_H-M   'P 1'
#
loop_
_entity.id
_entity.type
_entity.pdbx_description
1 polymer ?
#
loop_
_entity_poly.entity_id
_entity_poly.type
_entity_poly.pdbx_seq_one_letter_code
_entity_poly.pdbx_strand_id
1 'polypeptide(L)'
;DLNKTAIFMSQTGGGCRASNYIPLLRKALTELNMPQIPVISVNMVGLEKNPGFKLSMALIIRCIMALIYGDMFMKVLYATRPYEAEKGAANALYEKFAAEAKEIIKKASWYRFKKHLAEIVEAFSELPLCDVKKPRVGVVGEILVKYHPTANNDIVGIIESEGGEAVVLDLVDFFLYGMHS
;
A
#
# COMPACT_ATOMS: atom_id res chain seq x y z
N ASP A 1 24.14 -8.34 2.02
CA ASP A 1 24.58 -9.71 1.64
C ASP A 1 23.66 -10.20 0.51
N LEU A 2 24.10 -10.12 -0.74
CA LEU A 2 23.33 -10.48 -1.94
C LEU A 2 22.86 -11.94 -1.94
N ASN A 3 23.58 -12.82 -1.25
CA ASN A 3 23.23 -14.25 -1.14
C ASN A 3 22.05 -14.52 -0.17
N LYS A 4 21.63 -13.49 0.58
CA LYS A 4 20.48 -13.53 1.50
C LYS A 4 19.37 -12.57 1.09
N THR A 5 19.43 -12.06 -0.14
CA THR A 5 18.48 -11.10 -0.67
C THR A 5 17.61 -11.75 -1.73
N ALA A 6 16.31 -11.44 -1.71
CA ALA A 6 15.36 -11.80 -2.75
C ALA A 6 14.45 -10.61 -3.04
N ILE A 7 14.01 -10.46 -4.27
CA ILE A 7 12.98 -9.48 -4.64
C ILE A 7 11.64 -10.20 -4.68
N PHE A 8 10.64 -9.57 -4.10
CA PHE A 8 9.27 -10.06 -4.06
C PHE A 8 8.37 -9.11 -4.83
N MET A 9 7.62 -9.63 -5.81
CA MET A 9 6.73 -8.82 -6.63
C MET A 9 5.43 -9.57 -6.91
N SER A 10 4.31 -8.86 -6.80
CA SER A 10 3.02 -9.38 -7.25
C SER A 10 2.96 -9.38 -8.78
N GLN A 11 2.31 -10.40 -9.34
CA GLN A 11 2.08 -10.54 -10.77
C GLN A 11 0.61 -10.85 -11.01
N THR A 12 -0.03 -10.12 -11.92
CA THR A 12 -1.36 -10.44 -12.40
C THR A 12 -1.25 -11.30 -13.66
N GLY A 13 -2.19 -12.18 -13.90
CA GLY A 13 -2.27 -12.91 -15.17
C GLY A 13 -2.94 -12.05 -16.25
N GLY A 14 -2.66 -12.35 -17.54
CA GLY A 14 -3.32 -11.73 -18.67
C GLY A 14 -2.69 -10.44 -19.19
N GLY A 15 -3.49 -9.57 -19.81
CA GLY A 15 -3.03 -8.37 -20.53
C GLY A 15 -2.65 -7.16 -19.68
N CYS A 16 -2.45 -7.32 -18.38
CA CYS A 16 -2.06 -6.26 -17.48
C CYS A 16 -0.54 -6.00 -17.53
N ARG A 17 -0.11 -4.73 -17.39
CA ARG A 17 1.31 -4.36 -17.29
C ARG A 17 2.02 -5.04 -16.11
N ALA A 18 1.31 -5.27 -15.02
CA ALA A 18 1.83 -5.97 -13.84
C ALA A 18 2.33 -7.38 -14.16
N SER A 19 1.87 -8.02 -15.23
CA SER A 19 2.39 -9.30 -15.71
C SER A 19 3.85 -9.20 -16.19
N ASN A 20 4.30 -8.02 -16.61
CA ASN A 20 5.63 -7.79 -17.15
C ASN A 20 6.66 -7.31 -16.12
N TYR A 21 6.28 -7.03 -14.87
CA TYR A 21 7.23 -6.56 -13.86
C TYR A 21 8.31 -7.59 -13.53
N ILE A 22 7.95 -8.86 -13.45
CA ILE A 22 8.89 -9.95 -13.14
C ILE A 22 10.00 -10.06 -14.18
N PRO A 23 9.72 -10.22 -15.50
CA PRO A 23 10.78 -10.28 -16.50
C PRO A 23 11.59 -8.99 -16.58
N LEU A 24 10.99 -7.82 -16.37
CA LEU A 24 11.72 -6.55 -16.35
C LEU A 24 12.70 -6.46 -15.17
N LEU A 25 12.29 -6.92 -13.96
CA LEU A 25 13.17 -7.00 -12.80
C LEU A 25 14.35 -7.96 -13.04
N ARG A 26 14.07 -9.14 -13.61
CA ARG A 26 15.14 -10.10 -13.96
C ARG A 26 16.12 -9.55 -14.97
N LYS A 27 15.61 -8.82 -15.98
CA LYS A 27 16.45 -8.13 -16.96
C LYS A 27 17.33 -7.06 -16.27
N ALA A 28 16.73 -6.20 -15.44
CA ALA A 28 17.47 -5.18 -14.71
C ALA A 28 18.56 -5.78 -13.80
N LEU A 29 18.26 -6.87 -13.08
CA LEU A 29 19.25 -7.57 -12.27
C LEU A 29 20.41 -8.15 -13.11
N THR A 30 20.11 -8.65 -14.30
CA THR A 30 21.15 -9.14 -15.22
C THR A 30 22.05 -8.00 -15.70
N GLU A 31 21.46 -6.87 -16.07
CA GLU A 31 22.20 -5.67 -16.51
C GLU A 31 23.06 -5.06 -15.38
N LEU A 32 22.63 -5.21 -14.13
CA LEU A 32 23.38 -4.80 -12.93
C LEU A 32 24.40 -5.84 -12.45
N ASN A 33 24.64 -6.93 -13.20
CA ASN A 33 25.49 -8.04 -12.81
C ASN A 33 25.09 -8.72 -11.48
N MET A 34 23.79 -8.79 -11.20
CA MET A 34 23.19 -9.41 -10.01
C MET A 34 22.18 -10.52 -10.33
N PRO A 35 22.42 -11.42 -11.34
CA PRO A 35 21.44 -12.42 -11.75
C PRO A 35 21.18 -13.49 -10.69
N GLN A 36 22.03 -13.59 -9.66
CA GLN A 36 21.88 -14.51 -8.53
C GLN A 36 20.77 -14.13 -7.57
N ILE A 37 20.25 -12.90 -7.62
CA ILE A 37 19.14 -12.47 -6.77
C ILE A 37 17.83 -13.04 -7.32
N PRO A 38 17.14 -13.95 -6.59
CA PRO A 38 15.89 -14.50 -7.07
C PRO A 38 14.76 -13.46 -7.03
N VAL A 39 13.93 -13.45 -8.08
CA VAL A 39 12.69 -12.68 -8.12
C VAL A 39 11.54 -13.64 -7.89
N ILE A 40 10.90 -13.52 -6.71
CA ILE A 40 9.76 -14.32 -6.29
C ILE A 40 8.49 -13.68 -6.80
N SER A 41 7.79 -14.39 -7.68
CA SER A 41 6.51 -13.98 -8.24
C SER A 41 5.36 -14.46 -7.35
N VAL A 42 4.54 -13.53 -6.87
CA VAL A 42 3.27 -13.88 -6.23
C VAL A 42 2.15 -13.66 -7.21
N ASN A 43 1.58 -14.74 -7.68
CA ASN A 43 0.46 -14.70 -8.61
C ASN A 43 -0.67 -15.63 -8.13
N MET A 44 -1.90 -15.19 -8.36
CA MET A 44 -3.11 -15.95 -8.00
C MET A 44 -3.49 -16.99 -9.06
N VAL A 45 -2.87 -16.93 -10.24
CA VAL A 45 -3.23 -17.75 -11.43
C VAL A 45 -2.25 -18.93 -11.62
N GLY A 46 -1.23 -19.06 -10.77
CA GLY A 46 -0.27 -20.15 -10.84
C GLY A 46 0.69 -20.07 -12.02
N LEU A 47 0.97 -18.87 -12.54
CA LEU A 47 1.84 -18.63 -13.70
C LEU A 47 3.27 -19.08 -13.48
N GLU A 48 3.77 -18.97 -12.26
CA GLU A 48 5.12 -19.40 -11.88
C GLU A 48 5.11 -20.17 -10.57
N LYS A 49 5.94 -21.20 -10.48
CA LYS A 49 6.23 -21.91 -9.24
C LYS A 49 7.54 -21.38 -8.66
N ASN A 50 7.52 -20.95 -7.41
CA ASN A 50 8.72 -20.48 -6.70
C ASN A 50 9.16 -21.57 -5.72
N PRO A 51 10.14 -22.42 -6.08
CA PRO A 51 10.62 -23.48 -5.19
C PRO A 51 11.12 -22.90 -3.86
N GLY A 52 10.69 -23.49 -2.75
CA GLY A 52 11.08 -23.02 -1.41
C GLY A 52 10.20 -21.93 -0.81
N PHE A 53 9.36 -21.25 -1.59
CA PHE A 53 8.41 -20.26 -1.07
C PHE A 53 7.00 -20.84 -0.98
N LYS A 54 6.45 -20.88 0.23
CA LYS A 54 5.09 -21.36 0.49
C LYS A 54 4.27 -20.26 1.14
N LEU A 55 3.14 -19.90 0.51
CA LEU A 55 2.13 -19.04 1.12
C LEU A 55 1.36 -19.84 2.17
N SER A 56 1.66 -19.62 3.45
CA SER A 56 0.86 -20.17 4.53
C SER A 56 -0.44 -19.37 4.71
N MET A 57 -1.50 -20.01 5.21
CA MET A 57 -2.76 -19.32 5.52
C MET A 57 -2.54 -18.16 6.52
N ALA A 58 -1.66 -18.35 7.49
CA ALA A 58 -1.30 -17.29 8.44
C ALA A 58 -0.62 -16.09 7.75
N LEU A 59 0.21 -16.31 6.73
CA LEU A 59 0.81 -15.23 5.95
C LEU A 59 -0.25 -14.50 5.11
N ILE A 60 -1.15 -15.23 4.46
CA ILE A 60 -2.26 -14.64 3.68
C ILE A 60 -3.11 -13.73 4.56
N ILE A 61 -3.52 -14.19 5.75
CA ILE A 61 -4.30 -13.36 6.69
C ILE A 61 -3.55 -12.08 7.06
N ARG A 62 -2.25 -12.17 7.36
CA ARG A 62 -1.42 -10.99 7.66
C ARG A 62 -1.31 -10.04 6.48
N CYS A 63 -1.19 -10.55 5.27
CA CYS A 63 -1.18 -9.73 4.06
C CYS A 63 -2.50 -8.99 3.86
N ILE A 64 -3.65 -9.66 4.07
CA ILE A 64 -4.97 -9.04 3.99
C ILE A 64 -5.12 -7.94 5.05
N MET A 65 -4.72 -8.21 6.30
CA MET A 65 -4.74 -7.20 7.36
C MET A 65 -3.86 -5.99 7.01
N ALA A 66 -2.65 -6.24 6.49
CA ALA A 66 -1.72 -5.17 6.09
C ALA A 66 -2.28 -4.32 4.95
N LEU A 67 -2.93 -4.95 3.97
CA LEU A 67 -3.57 -4.27 2.84
C LEU A 67 -4.69 -3.34 3.33
N ILE A 68 -5.58 -3.85 4.18
CA ILE A 68 -6.70 -3.05 4.74
C ILE A 68 -6.16 -1.88 5.59
N TYR A 69 -5.11 -2.10 6.39
CA TYR A 69 -4.47 -1.00 7.12
C TYR A 69 -3.87 0.04 6.18
N GLY A 70 -3.22 -0.38 5.09
CA GLY A 70 -2.65 0.53 4.10
C GLY A 70 -3.71 1.44 3.50
N ASP A 71 -4.81 0.87 3.04
CA ASP A 71 -5.93 1.62 2.47
C ASP A 71 -6.59 2.55 3.51
N MET A 72 -6.80 2.05 4.74
CA MET A 72 -7.37 2.84 5.83
C MET A 72 -6.49 4.05 6.15
N PHE A 73 -5.19 3.84 6.34
CA PHE A 73 -4.26 4.94 6.64
C PHE A 73 -4.18 5.96 5.51
N MET A 74 -4.09 5.48 4.27
CA MET A 74 -4.10 6.36 3.11
C MET A 74 -5.36 7.23 3.08
N LYS A 75 -6.52 6.62 3.30
CA LYS A 75 -7.81 7.29 3.28
C LYS A 75 -7.95 8.35 4.39
N VAL A 76 -7.67 7.98 5.64
CA VAL A 76 -7.81 8.93 6.76
C VAL A 76 -6.74 10.02 6.71
N LEU A 77 -5.50 9.69 6.34
CA LEU A 77 -4.41 10.65 6.29
C LEU A 77 -4.62 11.70 5.19
N TYR A 78 -4.94 11.28 3.97
CA TYR A 78 -5.12 12.21 2.85
C TYR A 78 -6.38 13.06 2.97
N ALA A 79 -7.42 12.56 3.66
CA ALA A 79 -8.62 13.33 3.95
C ALA A 79 -8.46 14.32 5.12
N THR A 80 -7.46 14.13 5.99
CA THR A 80 -7.28 14.92 7.22
C THR A 80 -6.12 15.90 7.12
N ARG A 81 -4.95 15.43 6.65
CA ARG A 81 -3.71 16.21 6.61
C ARG A 81 -3.82 17.56 5.90
N PRO A 82 -4.53 17.71 4.76
CA PRO A 82 -4.68 19.00 4.12
C PRO A 82 -5.43 20.04 4.96
N TYR A 83 -6.22 19.60 5.93
CA TYR A 83 -7.10 20.41 6.76
C TYR A 83 -6.65 20.56 8.21
N GLU A 84 -5.57 19.88 8.63
CA GLU A 84 -5.09 19.91 10.02
C GLU A 84 -4.83 21.32 10.51
N ALA A 85 -5.35 21.66 11.71
CA ALA A 85 -5.14 22.98 12.34
C ALA A 85 -3.71 23.11 12.88
N GLU A 86 -3.13 22.01 13.36
CA GLU A 86 -1.74 21.90 13.80
C GLU A 86 -0.95 21.08 12.79
N LYS A 87 -0.02 21.74 12.10
CA LYS A 87 0.77 21.10 11.04
C LYS A 87 1.59 19.91 11.57
N GLY A 88 1.38 18.75 10.97
CA GLY A 88 2.06 17.50 11.31
C GLY A 88 1.29 16.61 12.30
N ALA A 89 0.16 17.07 12.87
CA ALA A 89 -0.65 16.28 13.80
C ALA A 89 -1.18 14.99 13.16
N ALA A 90 -1.65 15.05 11.92
CA ALA A 90 -2.12 13.90 11.18
C ALA A 90 -0.99 12.88 10.92
N ASN A 91 0.21 13.35 10.57
CA ASN A 91 1.37 12.49 10.38
C ASN A 91 1.82 11.83 11.69
N ALA A 92 1.86 12.58 12.79
CA ALA A 92 2.22 12.03 14.11
C ALA A 92 1.23 10.94 14.55
N LEU A 93 -0.06 11.16 14.30
CA LEU A 93 -1.10 10.18 14.58
C LEU A 93 -0.94 8.92 13.71
N TYR A 94 -0.68 9.09 12.42
CA TYR A 94 -0.37 8.00 11.50
C TYR A 94 0.81 7.15 11.99
N GLU A 95 1.93 7.76 12.34
CA GLU A 95 3.13 7.04 12.80
C GLU A 95 2.85 6.20 14.05
N LYS A 96 2.11 6.76 15.01
CA LYS A 96 1.69 6.04 16.22
C LYS A 96 0.88 4.79 15.85
N PHE A 97 -0.21 4.96 15.12
CA PHE A 97 -1.11 3.85 14.79
C PHE A 97 -0.48 2.84 13.81
N ALA A 98 0.41 3.29 12.91
CA ALA A 98 1.14 2.39 12.02
C ALA A 98 2.12 1.49 12.80
N ALA A 99 2.75 1.99 13.86
CA ALA A 99 3.58 1.17 14.75
C ALA A 99 2.75 0.11 15.48
N GLU A 100 1.58 0.48 16.00
CA GLU A 100 0.66 -0.44 16.68
C GLU A 100 0.10 -1.50 15.70
N ALA A 101 -0.26 -1.09 14.47
CA ALA A 101 -0.75 -1.99 13.42
C ALA A 101 0.27 -3.09 13.08
N LYS A 102 1.57 -2.78 13.01
CA LYS A 102 2.64 -3.76 12.77
C LYS A 102 2.63 -4.87 13.83
N GLU A 103 2.44 -4.53 15.10
CA GLU A 103 2.39 -5.52 16.18
C GLU A 103 1.10 -6.36 16.16
N ILE A 104 -0.02 -5.77 15.76
CA ILE A 104 -1.30 -6.49 15.61
C ILE A 104 -1.21 -7.49 14.45
N ILE A 105 -0.62 -7.09 13.31
CA ILE A 105 -0.39 -7.96 12.14
C ILE A 105 0.51 -9.14 12.52
N LYS A 106 1.61 -8.91 13.25
CA LYS A 106 2.50 -9.99 13.72
C LYS A 106 1.75 -11.05 14.50
N LYS A 107 0.83 -10.63 15.39
CA LYS A 107 0.01 -11.52 16.22
C LYS A 107 -1.17 -12.13 15.47
N ALA A 108 -1.54 -11.62 14.30
CA ALA A 108 -2.69 -12.01 13.48
C ALA A 108 -4.02 -12.06 14.26
N SER A 109 -4.21 -11.13 15.21
CA SER A 109 -5.42 -11.08 16.05
C SER A 109 -6.54 -10.31 15.35
N TRP A 110 -7.51 -11.04 14.80
CA TRP A 110 -8.65 -10.45 14.07
C TRP A 110 -9.54 -9.55 14.96
N TYR A 111 -9.70 -9.90 16.24
CA TYR A 111 -10.42 -9.06 17.18
C TYR A 111 -9.74 -7.71 17.42
N ARG A 112 -8.43 -7.73 17.73
CA ARG A 112 -7.64 -6.51 17.90
C ARG A 112 -7.57 -5.68 16.63
N PHE A 113 -7.46 -6.33 15.48
CA PHE A 113 -7.48 -5.67 14.18
C PHE A 113 -8.74 -4.83 13.98
N LYS A 114 -9.94 -5.44 14.14
CA LYS A 114 -11.21 -4.71 13.99
C LYS A 114 -11.34 -3.55 14.97
N LYS A 115 -10.99 -3.79 16.23
CA LYS A 115 -11.04 -2.75 17.26
C LYS A 115 -10.11 -1.59 16.92
N HIS A 116 -8.90 -1.89 16.50
CA HIS A 116 -7.89 -0.89 16.15
C HIS A 116 -8.27 -0.06 14.91
N LEU A 117 -8.94 -0.64 13.92
CA LEU A 117 -9.50 0.13 12.80
C LEU A 117 -10.50 1.19 13.28
N ALA A 118 -11.36 0.85 14.23
CA ALA A 118 -12.31 1.80 14.82
C ALA A 118 -11.57 2.91 15.60
N GLU A 119 -10.57 2.54 16.41
CA GLU A 119 -9.72 3.47 17.16
C GLU A 119 -9.00 4.46 16.23
N ILE A 120 -8.53 4.01 15.04
CA ILE A 120 -7.93 4.88 14.03
C ILE A 120 -8.93 5.90 13.51
N VAL A 121 -10.13 5.45 13.09
CA VAL A 121 -11.15 6.35 12.54
C VAL A 121 -11.58 7.39 13.59
N GLU A 122 -11.82 6.96 14.82
CA GLU A 122 -12.18 7.83 15.93
C GLU A 122 -11.10 8.91 16.17
N ALA A 123 -9.83 8.50 16.32
CA ALA A 123 -8.73 9.41 16.58
C ALA A 123 -8.51 10.44 15.45
N PHE A 124 -8.65 10.02 14.19
CA PHE A 124 -8.54 10.95 13.05
C PHE A 124 -9.76 11.90 12.95
N SER A 125 -10.95 11.45 13.38
CA SER A 125 -12.15 12.29 13.42
C SER A 125 -12.13 13.36 14.51
N GLU A 126 -11.33 13.14 15.56
CA GLU A 126 -11.17 14.08 16.67
C GLU A 126 -10.07 15.14 16.44
N LEU A 127 -9.27 14.99 15.37
CA LEU A 127 -8.25 15.98 15.05
C LEU A 127 -8.89 17.35 14.76
N PRO A 128 -8.36 18.42 15.34
CA PRO A 128 -8.79 19.76 15.01
C PRO A 128 -8.51 20.11 13.54
N LEU A 129 -9.55 20.46 12.80
CA LEU A 129 -9.45 20.79 11.37
C LEU A 129 -9.82 22.24 11.13
N CYS A 130 -9.18 22.86 10.15
CA CYS A 130 -9.56 24.18 9.64
C CYS A 130 -10.83 24.08 8.79
N ASP A 131 -11.76 25.00 8.99
CA ASP A 131 -12.98 25.08 8.15
C ASP A 131 -12.67 25.77 6.82
N VAL A 132 -12.01 25.05 5.93
CA VAL A 132 -11.64 25.50 4.59
C VAL A 132 -12.09 24.47 3.55
N LYS A 133 -12.49 24.92 2.38
CA LYS A 133 -12.78 24.03 1.25
C LYS A 133 -11.58 23.97 0.32
N LYS A 134 -11.11 22.76 0.05
CA LYS A 134 -10.03 22.50 -0.91
C LYS A 134 -10.56 21.74 -2.13
N PRO A 135 -10.01 21.96 -3.32
CA PRO A 135 -10.35 21.14 -4.48
C PRO A 135 -9.88 19.70 -4.27
N ARG A 136 -10.76 18.75 -4.58
CA ARG A 136 -10.44 17.32 -4.50
C ARG A 136 -9.90 16.85 -5.83
N VAL A 137 -8.70 16.28 -5.83
CA VAL A 137 -7.98 15.85 -7.02
C VAL A 137 -7.83 14.33 -7.00
N GLY A 138 -8.48 13.63 -7.94
CA GLY A 138 -8.40 12.19 -8.09
C GLY A 138 -7.06 11.76 -8.69
N VAL A 139 -6.33 10.91 -7.99
CA VAL A 139 -5.10 10.29 -8.48
C VAL A 139 -5.43 8.97 -9.15
N VAL A 140 -5.26 8.92 -10.46
CA VAL A 140 -5.54 7.75 -11.30
C VAL A 140 -4.28 7.34 -12.08
N GLY A 141 -4.23 6.10 -12.51
CA GLY A 141 -3.10 5.62 -13.31
C GLY A 141 -2.86 4.12 -13.13
N GLU A 142 -1.68 3.70 -13.55
CA GLU A 142 -1.21 2.32 -13.42
C GLU A 142 -0.99 1.98 -11.94
N ILE A 143 -1.34 0.77 -11.52
CA ILE A 143 -1.45 0.37 -10.11
C ILE A 143 -0.15 0.57 -9.32
N LEU A 144 1.01 0.18 -9.86
CA LEU A 144 2.28 0.38 -9.18
C LEU A 144 2.61 1.87 -9.03
N VAL A 145 2.51 2.61 -10.13
CA VAL A 145 2.84 4.05 -10.18
C VAL A 145 1.92 4.84 -9.25
N LYS A 146 0.62 4.54 -9.24
CA LYS A 146 -0.37 5.24 -8.42
C LYS A 146 -0.04 5.19 -6.91
N TYR A 147 0.42 4.03 -6.40
CA TYR A 147 0.68 3.84 -4.97
C TYR A 147 2.14 4.01 -4.56
N HIS A 148 3.06 4.24 -5.51
CA HIS A 148 4.49 4.34 -5.22
C HIS A 148 4.98 5.79 -5.31
N PRO A 149 5.22 6.50 -4.20
CA PRO A 149 5.57 7.93 -4.21
C PRO A 149 6.78 8.26 -5.08
N THR A 150 7.83 7.43 -5.02
CA THR A 150 9.02 7.64 -5.87
C THR A 150 8.73 7.48 -7.36
N ALA A 151 7.81 6.56 -7.73
CA ALA A 151 7.47 6.32 -9.13
C ALA A 151 6.51 7.39 -9.71
N ASN A 152 5.74 8.07 -8.86
CA ASN A 152 4.79 9.11 -9.26
C ASN A 152 5.23 10.54 -8.90
N ASN A 153 6.51 10.72 -8.54
CA ASN A 153 7.08 12.01 -8.15
C ASN A 153 6.35 12.67 -6.98
N ASP A 154 5.90 11.88 -6.01
CA ASP A 154 5.16 12.34 -4.82
C ASP A 154 3.92 13.19 -5.18
N ILE A 155 3.13 12.71 -6.11
CA ILE A 155 1.95 13.45 -6.63
C ILE A 155 0.99 13.89 -5.52
N VAL A 156 0.85 13.10 -4.45
CA VAL A 156 0.01 13.46 -3.31
C VAL A 156 0.58 14.69 -2.59
N GLY A 157 1.88 14.69 -2.30
CA GLY A 157 2.55 15.84 -1.70
C GLY A 157 2.46 17.10 -2.56
N ILE A 158 2.58 16.95 -3.90
CA ILE A 158 2.40 18.06 -4.84
C ILE A 158 0.99 18.61 -4.77
N ILE A 159 -0.05 17.77 -4.85
CA ILE A 159 -1.46 18.21 -4.76
C ILE A 159 -1.71 18.97 -3.45
N GLU A 160 -1.20 18.45 -2.34
CA GLU A 160 -1.39 19.10 -1.04
C GLU A 160 -0.62 20.42 -0.94
N SER A 161 0.60 20.51 -1.49
CA SER A 161 1.38 21.76 -1.50
C SER A 161 0.74 22.86 -2.34
N GLU A 162 0.01 22.48 -3.40
CA GLU A 162 -0.78 23.38 -4.23
C GLU A 162 -2.17 23.70 -3.65
N GLY A 163 -2.45 23.21 -2.43
CA GLY A 163 -3.68 23.52 -1.70
C GLY A 163 -4.87 22.61 -2.00
N GLY A 164 -4.64 21.46 -2.65
CA GLY A 164 -5.66 20.44 -2.93
C GLY A 164 -5.77 19.36 -1.86
N GLU A 165 -6.81 18.53 -1.99
CA GLU A 165 -6.97 17.25 -1.29
C GLU A 165 -6.76 16.10 -2.30
N ALA A 166 -5.79 15.24 -2.05
CA ALA A 166 -5.55 14.08 -2.90
C ALA A 166 -6.55 12.96 -2.58
N VAL A 167 -7.21 12.44 -3.62
CA VAL A 167 -8.12 11.29 -3.52
C VAL A 167 -7.54 10.12 -4.28
N VAL A 168 -7.04 9.13 -3.55
CA VAL A 168 -6.48 7.89 -4.11
C VAL A 168 -7.45 6.76 -3.82
N LEU A 169 -7.87 6.04 -4.86
CA LEU A 169 -8.78 4.89 -4.72
C LEU A 169 -8.10 3.74 -3.97
N ASP A 170 -8.86 3.05 -3.14
CA ASP A 170 -8.41 1.94 -2.32
C ASP A 170 -7.91 0.76 -3.19
N LEU A 171 -6.89 0.06 -2.73
CA LEU A 171 -6.37 -1.13 -3.40
C LEU A 171 -7.29 -2.33 -3.18
N VAL A 172 -7.96 -2.41 -2.03
CA VAL A 172 -8.97 -3.43 -1.74
C VAL A 172 -10.12 -3.36 -2.74
N ASP A 173 -10.61 -2.17 -3.07
CA ASP A 173 -11.68 -1.97 -4.05
C ASP A 173 -11.27 -2.47 -5.45
N PHE A 174 -10.01 -2.28 -5.83
CA PHE A 174 -9.47 -2.84 -7.07
C PHE A 174 -9.55 -4.37 -7.11
N PHE A 175 -9.19 -5.04 -6.03
CA PHE A 175 -9.29 -6.50 -5.95
C PHE A 175 -10.75 -6.99 -5.93
N LEU A 176 -11.62 -6.32 -5.18
CA LEU A 176 -13.05 -6.66 -5.13
C LEU A 176 -13.72 -6.51 -6.50
N TYR A 177 -13.39 -5.44 -7.22
CA TYR A 177 -13.88 -5.24 -8.58
C TYR A 177 -13.43 -6.36 -9.53
N GLY A 178 -12.15 -6.75 -9.47
CA GLY A 178 -11.62 -7.84 -10.29
C GLY A 178 -12.17 -9.23 -9.94
N MET A 179 -12.77 -9.41 -8.75
CA MET A 179 -13.45 -10.64 -8.37
C MET A 179 -14.93 -10.69 -8.81
N HIS A 180 -15.51 -9.54 -9.17
CA HIS A 180 -16.93 -9.43 -9.52
C HIS A 180 -17.17 -9.33 -11.03
N SER A 181 -16.12 -9.15 -11.81
CA SER A 181 -16.14 -9.13 -13.29
C SER A 181 -15.73 -10.48 -13.86
#